data_88b032865ae7232b78a71490546d80b0
#
_entry.id   88b032865ae7232b78a71490546d80b0
#
_cell.length_a   1.000
_cell.length_b   1.000
_cell.length_c   1.000
_cell.angle_alpha   90.00
_cell.angle_beta   90.00
_cell.angle_gamma   90.00
#
_symmetry.space_group_name_H-M   'P 1'
#
loop_
_entity.id
_entity.type
_entity.pdbx_description
1 polymer ?
#
loop_
_entity_poly.entity_id
_entity_poly.type
_entity_poly.pdbx_seq_one_letter_code
_entity_poly.pdbx_strand_id
1 'polypeptide(L)'
;MSVFVDVECFRPSSTWIIKEFAWYSLEDDHYESFCIMPSRGFHSFPGLVKKKLVHTSRNIHGIHWDEGDISMDELCDHIEKLKLKYEVFYANGRENCIFLNNLFHRDFNDVRVELPERKPKILCQYHIIKAKQFWKHCSLNKCEMYRSFLKNGKII
;
A
#
# COMPACT_ATOMS: atom_id res chain seq x y z
N MET A 1 -3.14 -15.66 -14.07
CA MET A 1 -2.98 -15.51 -12.60
C MET A 1 -3.33 -14.11 -12.19
N SER A 2 -3.82 -13.92 -10.98
CA SER A 2 -4.34 -12.67 -10.48
C SER A 2 -3.70 -12.25 -9.14
N VAL A 3 -3.66 -10.96 -8.88
CA VAL A 3 -2.98 -10.39 -7.73
C VAL A 3 -3.76 -9.20 -7.18
N PHE A 4 -3.81 -9.09 -5.86
CA PHE A 4 -4.30 -7.90 -5.18
C PHE A 4 -3.11 -7.02 -4.79
N VAL A 5 -3.24 -5.72 -5.04
CA VAL A 5 -2.19 -4.71 -4.74
C VAL A 5 -2.79 -3.63 -3.86
N ASP A 6 -2.05 -3.17 -2.88
CA ASP A 6 -2.40 -2.04 -2.05
C ASP A 6 -1.21 -1.14 -1.77
N VAL A 7 -1.49 0.13 -1.56
CA VAL A 7 -0.49 1.14 -1.22
C VAL A 7 -0.97 2.02 -0.07
N GLU A 8 -0.01 2.45 0.75
CA GLU A 8 -0.18 3.57 1.67
C GLU A 8 0.70 4.72 1.22
N CYS A 9 0.15 5.92 1.20
CA CYS A 9 0.80 7.09 0.66
C CYS A 9 0.86 8.23 1.65
N PHE A 10 1.86 9.10 1.48
CA PHE A 10 1.79 10.46 1.95
C PHE A 10 1.15 11.32 0.88
N ARG A 11 0.35 12.29 1.29
CA ARG A 11 -0.33 13.24 0.39
C ARG A 11 -0.04 14.67 0.84
N PRO A 12 1.22 15.14 0.69
CA PRO A 12 1.58 16.49 1.13
C PRO A 12 0.95 17.60 0.28
N SER A 13 0.51 17.23 -0.92
CA SER A 13 -0.19 18.08 -1.88
C SER A 13 -1.17 17.22 -2.67
N SER A 14 -1.52 17.60 -3.89
CA SER A 14 -2.32 16.77 -4.80
C SER A 14 -1.59 15.52 -5.30
N THR A 15 -0.27 15.47 -5.15
CA THR A 15 0.55 14.32 -5.57
C THR A 15 0.61 13.28 -4.46
N TRP A 16 0.35 12.03 -4.81
CA TRP A 16 0.50 10.89 -3.91
C TRP A 16 1.93 10.38 -3.96
N ILE A 17 2.52 10.18 -2.80
CA ILE A 17 3.88 9.64 -2.65
C ILE A 17 3.78 8.30 -1.93
N ILE A 18 4.13 7.22 -2.62
CA ILE A 18 4.04 5.87 -2.06
C ILE A 18 4.99 5.73 -0.89
N LYS A 19 4.48 5.23 0.23
CA LYS A 19 5.29 4.88 1.40
C LYS A 19 5.34 3.39 1.65
N GLU A 20 4.23 2.70 1.51
CA GLU A 20 4.15 1.24 1.60
C GLU A 20 3.50 0.69 0.34
N PHE A 21 4.03 -0.41 -0.14
CA PHE A 21 3.51 -1.16 -1.28
C PHE A 21 3.45 -2.63 -0.91
N ALA A 22 2.32 -3.26 -1.12
CA ALA A 22 2.16 -4.69 -0.90
C ALA A 22 1.35 -5.34 -2.00
N TRP A 23 1.61 -6.61 -2.23
CA TRP A 23 0.81 -7.43 -3.13
C TRP A 23 0.66 -8.84 -2.57
N TYR A 24 -0.42 -9.51 -2.95
CA TYR A 24 -0.71 -10.88 -2.58
C TYR A 24 -1.37 -11.61 -3.74
N SER A 25 -0.81 -12.76 -4.13
CA SER A 25 -1.39 -13.60 -5.17
C SER A 25 -2.73 -14.20 -4.73
N LEU A 26 -3.68 -14.32 -5.66
CA LEU A 26 -4.95 -14.99 -5.37
C LEU A 26 -4.85 -16.51 -5.45
N GLU A 27 -3.97 -17.03 -6.29
CA GLU A 27 -3.89 -18.45 -6.59
C GLU A 27 -2.94 -19.22 -5.66
N ASP A 28 -1.91 -18.56 -5.15
CA ASP A 28 -0.93 -19.16 -4.25
C ASP A 28 -0.71 -18.27 -3.01
N ASP A 29 0.20 -18.64 -2.12
CA ASP A 29 0.48 -17.90 -0.89
C ASP A 29 1.67 -16.92 -1.04
N HIS A 30 2.04 -16.57 -2.26
CA HIS A 30 3.09 -15.60 -2.51
C HIS A 30 2.61 -14.18 -2.24
N TYR A 31 3.39 -13.45 -1.48
CA TYR A 31 3.16 -12.03 -1.22
C TYR A 31 4.49 -11.33 -0.93
N GLU A 32 4.50 -10.03 -1.10
CA GLU A 32 5.61 -9.17 -0.68
C GLU A 32 5.07 -7.84 -0.17
N SER A 33 5.81 -7.21 0.73
CA SER A 33 5.57 -5.83 1.13
C SER A 33 6.88 -5.07 1.21
N PHE A 34 6.83 -3.80 0.81
CA PHE A 34 7.99 -2.93 0.76
C PHE A 34 7.65 -1.59 1.40
N CYS A 35 8.61 -1.02 2.12
CA CYS A 35 8.60 0.36 2.54
C CYS A 35 9.51 1.16 1.61
N ILE A 36 9.00 2.24 1.05
CA ILE A 36 9.70 2.99 0.01
C ILE A 36 10.52 4.10 0.63
N MET A 37 11.82 4.07 0.38
CA MET A 37 12.74 5.12 0.81
C MET A 37 12.49 6.37 -0.02
N PRO A 38 12.27 7.53 0.63
CA PRO A 38 12.03 8.76 -0.10
C PRO A 38 13.29 9.25 -0.81
N SER A 39 13.11 9.88 -1.97
CA SER A 39 14.19 10.54 -2.70
C SER A 39 14.64 11.84 -2.06
N ARG A 40 13.88 12.35 -1.10
CA ARG A 40 14.08 13.64 -0.44
C ARG A 40 13.81 13.51 1.06
N GLY A 41 14.76 13.93 1.89
CA GLY A 41 14.65 13.82 3.35
C GLY A 41 13.59 14.72 3.96
N PHE A 42 13.05 14.31 5.11
CA PHE A 42 12.01 15.03 5.85
C PHE A 42 12.38 16.51 6.11
N HIS A 43 13.62 16.77 6.54
CA HIS A 43 14.06 18.13 6.90
C HIS A 43 14.18 19.09 5.73
N SER A 44 14.15 18.59 4.49
CA SER A 44 14.19 19.42 3.29
C SER A 44 12.87 20.10 2.95
N PHE A 45 11.77 19.74 3.62
CA PHE A 45 10.44 20.28 3.35
C PHE A 45 10.15 21.55 4.16
N PRO A 46 9.29 22.45 3.63
CA PRO A 46 8.75 23.58 4.40
C PRO A 46 7.92 23.11 5.61
N GLY A 47 7.78 23.98 6.62
CA GLY A 47 7.13 23.65 7.88
C GLY A 47 5.69 23.12 7.74
N LEU A 48 4.89 23.68 6.82
CA LEU A 48 3.52 23.20 6.58
C LEU A 48 3.49 21.78 6.01
N VAL A 49 4.40 21.45 5.10
CA VAL A 49 4.52 20.10 4.54
C VAL A 49 4.99 19.12 5.62
N LYS A 50 6.00 19.49 6.41
CA LYS A 50 6.45 18.66 7.55
C LYS A 50 5.32 18.32 8.51
N LYS A 51 4.45 19.26 8.84
CA LYS A 51 3.28 19.03 9.71
C LYS A 51 2.34 17.99 9.11
N LYS A 52 2.07 18.05 7.83
CA LYS A 52 1.24 17.06 7.13
C LYS A 52 1.88 15.68 7.14
N LEU A 53 3.18 15.58 6.91
CA LEU A 53 3.92 14.31 6.96
C LEU A 53 3.89 13.70 8.37
N VAL A 54 4.11 14.52 9.40
CA VAL A 54 4.03 14.07 10.81
C VAL A 54 2.61 13.60 11.16
N HIS A 55 1.58 14.35 10.75
CA HIS A 55 0.20 13.97 10.97
C HIS A 55 -0.12 12.59 10.38
N THR A 56 0.26 12.37 9.12
CA THR A 56 0.04 11.10 8.45
C THR A 56 0.79 9.95 9.14
N SER A 57 2.05 10.17 9.52
CA SER A 57 2.84 9.16 10.23
C SER A 57 2.23 8.79 11.58
N ARG A 58 1.80 9.77 12.37
CA ARG A 58 1.29 9.55 13.74
C ARG A 58 -0.14 9.06 13.78
N ASN A 59 -0.98 9.50 12.86
CA ASN A 59 -2.43 9.30 12.95
C ASN A 59 -3.02 8.34 11.91
N ILE A 60 -2.26 8.01 10.87
CA ILE A 60 -2.76 7.16 9.77
C ILE A 60 -2.01 5.84 9.72
N HIS A 61 -0.84 5.79 9.09
CA HIS A 61 -0.20 4.49 8.83
C HIS A 61 0.96 4.13 9.78
N GLY A 62 1.44 5.04 10.59
CA GLY A 62 2.49 4.71 11.56
C GLY A 62 3.89 4.51 10.99
N ILE A 63 4.17 5.04 9.81
CA ILE A 63 5.49 4.93 9.15
C ILE A 63 6.10 6.32 9.01
N HIS A 64 7.34 6.49 9.45
CA HIS A 64 8.06 7.74 9.26
C HIS A 64 8.40 8.00 7.79
N TRP A 65 8.44 9.28 7.41
CA TRP A 65 8.82 9.68 6.06
C TRP A 65 10.18 9.12 5.63
N ASP A 66 11.17 9.17 6.51
CA ASP A 66 12.54 8.76 6.20
C ASP A 66 12.76 7.23 6.24
N GLU A 67 11.81 6.46 6.73
CA GLU A 67 11.89 5.00 6.72
C GLU A 67 11.79 4.45 5.30
N GLY A 68 12.48 3.34 5.04
CA GLY A 68 12.39 2.65 3.78
C GLY A 68 13.48 1.60 3.61
N ASP A 69 13.17 0.55 2.86
CA ASP A 69 14.08 -0.55 2.54
C ASP A 69 14.41 -0.64 1.05
N ILE A 70 13.57 -0.06 0.19
CA ILE A 70 13.84 -0.01 -1.25
C ILE A 70 13.60 1.40 -1.80
N SER A 71 14.27 1.72 -2.89
CA SER A 71 14.05 2.96 -3.63
C SER A 71 12.81 2.86 -4.52
N MET A 72 12.34 4.01 -5.03
CA MET A 72 11.26 4.04 -6.03
C MET A 72 11.67 3.32 -7.32
N ASP A 73 12.94 3.42 -7.74
CA ASP A 73 13.45 2.71 -8.92
C ASP A 73 13.40 1.19 -8.73
N GLU A 74 13.80 0.71 -7.56
CA GLU A 74 13.68 -0.72 -7.22
C GLU A 74 12.21 -1.17 -7.19
N LEU A 75 11.30 -0.34 -6.69
CA LEU A 75 9.87 -0.63 -6.73
C LEU A 75 9.38 -0.77 -8.18
N CYS A 76 9.81 0.10 -9.07
CA CYS A 76 9.47 0.00 -10.50
C CYS A 76 9.92 -1.33 -11.11
N ASP A 77 11.09 -1.83 -10.73
CA ASP A 77 11.56 -3.15 -11.16
C ASP A 77 10.66 -4.28 -10.64
N HIS A 78 10.22 -4.20 -9.39
CA HIS A 78 9.26 -5.16 -8.82
C HIS A 78 7.91 -5.10 -9.54
N ILE A 79 7.43 -3.91 -9.88
CA ILE A 79 6.19 -3.72 -10.64
C ILE A 79 6.29 -4.39 -12.03
N GLU A 80 7.41 -4.21 -12.73
CA GLU A 80 7.60 -4.86 -14.04
C GLU A 80 7.60 -6.39 -13.94
N LYS A 81 8.19 -6.95 -12.87
CA LYS A 81 8.14 -8.39 -12.60
C LYS A 81 6.71 -8.88 -12.35
N LEU A 82 5.92 -8.11 -11.59
CA LEU A 82 4.50 -8.44 -11.34
C LEU A 82 3.71 -8.43 -12.65
N LYS A 83 3.94 -7.46 -13.52
CA LYS A 83 3.27 -7.35 -14.82
C LYS A 83 3.58 -8.52 -15.76
N LEU A 84 4.76 -9.12 -15.62
CA LEU A 84 5.13 -10.32 -16.39
C LEU A 84 4.47 -11.59 -15.85
N LYS A 85 4.25 -11.65 -14.55
CA LYS A 85 3.71 -12.84 -13.88
C LYS A 85 2.19 -12.87 -13.84
N TYR A 86 1.54 -11.71 -13.61
CA TYR A 86 0.11 -11.61 -13.40
C TYR A 86 -0.57 -10.88 -14.55
N GLU A 87 -1.78 -11.34 -14.88
CA GLU A 87 -2.59 -10.76 -15.95
C GLU A 87 -3.73 -9.90 -15.41
N VAL A 88 -4.26 -10.27 -14.24
CA VAL A 88 -5.42 -9.63 -13.64
C VAL A 88 -5.00 -8.98 -12.32
N PHE A 89 -5.26 -7.69 -12.22
CA PHE A 89 -4.91 -6.87 -11.07
C PHE A 89 -6.16 -6.36 -10.35
N TYR A 90 -6.15 -6.47 -9.04
CA TYR A 90 -7.21 -5.98 -8.16
C TYR A 90 -6.67 -4.98 -7.17
N ALA A 91 -7.49 -3.98 -6.85
CA ALA A 91 -7.27 -3.04 -5.75
C ALA A 91 -8.62 -2.65 -5.15
N ASN A 92 -8.62 -1.93 -4.05
CA ASN A 92 -9.85 -1.46 -3.45
C ASN A 92 -9.94 0.07 -3.46
N GLY A 93 -11.06 0.57 -3.96
CA GLY A 93 -11.35 1.98 -4.02
C GLY A 93 -10.97 2.62 -5.36
N ARG A 94 -11.87 3.50 -5.82
CA ARG A 94 -11.71 4.17 -7.13
C ARG A 94 -10.40 4.94 -7.23
N GLU A 95 -10.06 5.72 -6.20
CA GLU A 95 -8.84 6.53 -6.21
C GLU A 95 -7.57 5.68 -6.24
N ASN A 96 -7.55 4.58 -5.48
CA ASN A 96 -6.46 3.63 -5.49
C ASN A 96 -6.29 2.99 -6.87
N CYS A 97 -7.39 2.58 -7.49
CA CYS A 97 -7.36 1.99 -8.83
C CYS A 97 -6.82 2.98 -9.87
N ILE A 98 -7.26 4.24 -9.84
CA ILE A 98 -6.75 5.26 -10.76
C ILE A 98 -5.26 5.47 -10.56
N PHE A 99 -4.80 5.58 -9.32
CA PHE A 99 -3.38 5.74 -9.00
C PHE A 99 -2.55 4.55 -9.51
N LEU A 100 -3.01 3.33 -9.23
CA LEU A 100 -2.31 2.10 -9.64
C LEU A 100 -2.38 1.86 -11.16
N ASN A 101 -3.46 2.22 -11.82
CA ASN A 101 -3.55 2.19 -13.29
C ASN A 101 -2.44 3.05 -13.92
N ASN A 102 -2.24 4.24 -13.40
CA ASN A 102 -1.20 5.14 -13.88
C ASN A 102 0.21 4.63 -13.57
N LEU A 103 0.39 4.03 -12.40
CA LEU A 103 1.69 3.50 -11.99
C LEU A 103 2.09 2.25 -12.79
N PHE A 104 1.14 1.34 -13.03
CA PHE A 104 1.37 0.06 -13.68
C PHE A 104 1.20 0.10 -15.21
N HIS A 105 0.51 1.10 -15.73
CA HIS A 105 -0.02 1.13 -17.10
C HIS A 105 -0.86 -0.13 -17.39
N ARG A 106 -1.71 -0.48 -16.45
CA ARG A 106 -2.66 -1.59 -16.48
C ARG A 106 -3.99 -1.15 -15.87
N ASP A 107 -5.07 -1.80 -16.27
CA ASP A 107 -6.38 -1.58 -15.67
C ASP A 107 -6.54 -2.46 -14.43
N PHE A 108 -6.80 -1.83 -13.29
CA PHE A 108 -7.10 -2.50 -12.03
C PHE A 108 -8.61 -2.65 -11.86
N ASN A 109 -9.01 -3.83 -11.37
CA ASN A 109 -10.40 -4.09 -11.01
C ASN A 109 -10.65 -3.64 -9.58
N ASP A 110 -11.66 -2.79 -9.37
CA ASP A 110 -12.03 -2.28 -8.06
C ASP A 110 -12.92 -3.30 -7.34
N VAL A 111 -12.48 -3.77 -6.17
CA VAL A 111 -13.22 -4.75 -5.35
C VAL A 111 -14.46 -4.13 -4.71
N ARG A 112 -14.42 -2.84 -4.39
CA ARG A 112 -15.52 -2.05 -3.81
C ARG A 112 -16.07 -2.62 -2.50
N VAL A 113 -15.18 -2.96 -1.58
CA VAL A 113 -15.52 -3.55 -0.28
C VAL A 113 -15.05 -2.66 0.84
N GLU A 114 -15.85 -2.47 1.88
CA GLU A 114 -15.43 -1.80 3.10
C GLU A 114 -14.61 -2.76 3.97
N LEU A 115 -13.57 -2.22 4.62
CA LEU A 115 -12.75 -2.97 5.56
C LEU A 115 -13.57 -3.29 6.82
N PRO A 116 -13.75 -4.57 7.17
CA PRO A 116 -14.40 -4.93 8.41
C PRO A 116 -13.46 -4.67 9.60
N GLU A 117 -14.05 -4.53 10.76
CA GLU A 117 -13.29 -4.51 12.01
C GLU A 117 -12.95 -5.96 12.40
N ARG A 118 -11.74 -6.39 12.11
CA ARG A 118 -11.20 -7.65 12.60
C ARG A 118 -9.74 -7.50 12.98
N LYS A 119 -9.27 -8.40 13.86
CA LYS A 119 -7.85 -8.46 14.19
C LYS A 119 -7.03 -8.79 12.94
N PRO A 120 -5.88 -8.15 12.76
CA PRO A 120 -5.02 -8.44 11.61
C PRO A 120 -4.49 -9.87 11.71
N LYS A 121 -4.50 -10.60 10.58
CA LYS A 121 -3.87 -11.92 10.47
C LYS A 121 -2.41 -11.82 10.09
N ILE A 122 -2.05 -10.77 9.37
CA ILE A 122 -0.69 -10.52 8.93
C ILE A 122 -0.44 -9.01 8.96
N LEU A 123 0.72 -8.62 9.46
CA LEU A 123 1.19 -7.24 9.47
C LEU A 123 2.62 -7.18 8.94
N CYS A 124 2.92 -6.14 8.19
CA CYS A 124 4.30 -5.83 7.84
C CYS A 124 5.04 -5.27 9.06
N GLN A 125 6.36 -5.17 8.95
CA GLN A 125 7.24 -4.72 10.05
C GLN A 125 7.41 -3.20 10.11
N TYR A 126 6.78 -2.42 9.21
CA TYR A 126 7.14 -1.02 8.99
C TYR A 126 6.36 -0.02 9.86
N HIS A 127 5.27 -0.43 10.49
CA HIS A 127 4.43 0.45 11.33
C HIS A 127 5.05 0.63 12.72
N ILE A 128 6.16 1.37 12.78
CA ILE A 128 6.95 1.59 14.01
C ILE A 128 6.19 2.52 14.97
N ILE A 129 5.53 3.55 14.43
CA ILE A 129 4.67 4.44 15.21
C ILE A 129 3.31 3.78 15.32
N LYS A 130 2.90 3.43 16.56
CA LYS A 130 1.59 2.80 16.79
C LYS A 130 0.50 3.86 16.85
N ALA A 131 -0.01 4.24 15.68
CA ALA A 131 -1.21 5.03 15.56
C ALA A 131 -2.44 4.19 15.94
N LYS A 132 -3.52 4.86 16.36
CA LYS A 132 -4.79 4.16 16.67
C LYS A 132 -5.28 3.42 15.42
N GLN A 133 -5.50 2.11 15.55
CA GLN A 133 -5.96 1.25 14.44
C GLN A 133 -5.03 1.28 13.21
N PHE A 134 -3.71 1.37 13.44
CA PHE A 134 -2.73 1.41 12.36
C PHE A 134 -2.82 0.22 11.40
N TRP A 135 -3.29 -0.93 11.87
CA TRP A 135 -3.46 -2.14 11.04
C TRP A 135 -4.46 -1.94 9.89
N LYS A 136 -5.40 -1.00 9.99
CA LYS A 136 -6.30 -0.63 8.89
C LYS A 136 -5.55 0.04 7.74
N HIS A 137 -4.36 0.54 8.01
CA HIS A 137 -3.48 1.21 7.06
C HIS A 137 -2.22 0.39 6.74
N CYS A 138 -2.17 -0.87 7.14
CA CYS A 138 -1.11 -1.77 6.72
C CYS A 138 -1.47 -2.36 5.36
N SER A 139 -0.69 -2.03 4.33
CA SER A 139 -0.96 -2.51 2.96
C SER A 139 -0.97 -4.04 2.88
N LEU A 140 -0.06 -4.71 3.58
CA LEU A 140 -0.02 -6.18 3.58
C LEU A 140 -1.27 -6.79 4.22
N ASN A 141 -1.72 -6.26 5.35
CA ASN A 141 -2.95 -6.73 5.98
C ASN A 141 -4.18 -6.49 5.08
N LYS A 142 -4.24 -5.33 4.42
CA LYS A 142 -5.33 -5.05 3.47
C LYS A 142 -5.31 -6.01 2.30
N CYS A 143 -4.14 -6.32 1.74
CA CYS A 143 -4.01 -7.32 0.68
C CYS A 143 -4.55 -8.69 1.12
N GLU A 144 -4.24 -9.13 2.33
CA GLU A 144 -4.74 -10.40 2.87
C GLU A 144 -6.28 -10.37 3.00
N MET A 145 -6.82 -9.30 3.55
CA MET A 145 -8.26 -9.17 3.77
C MET A 145 -9.05 -9.18 2.45
N TYR A 146 -8.63 -8.39 1.47
CA TYR A 146 -9.32 -8.32 0.17
C TYR A 146 -9.10 -9.58 -0.66
N ARG A 147 -7.93 -10.20 -0.55
CA ARG A 147 -7.69 -11.51 -1.15
C ARG A 147 -8.66 -12.55 -0.59
N SER A 148 -8.85 -12.57 0.72
CA SER A 148 -9.84 -13.45 1.37
C SER A 148 -11.23 -13.21 0.82
N PHE A 149 -11.64 -11.97 0.65
CA PHE A 149 -12.93 -11.62 0.05
C PHE A 149 -13.05 -12.14 -1.39
N LEU A 150 -12.04 -11.92 -2.22
CA LEU A 150 -12.05 -12.36 -3.61
C LEU A 150 -12.13 -13.88 -3.76
N LYS A 151 -11.53 -14.63 -2.83
CA LYS A 151 -11.54 -16.09 -2.84
C LYS A 151 -12.81 -16.69 -2.26
N ASN A 152 -13.38 -16.09 -1.23
CA ASN A 152 -14.41 -16.69 -0.38
C ASN A 152 -15.75 -15.96 -0.43
N GLY A 153 -15.84 -14.82 -1.12
CA GLY A 153 -17.01 -13.96 -1.15
C GLY A 153 -17.24 -13.15 0.14
N LYS A 154 -16.37 -13.31 1.12
CA LYS A 154 -16.38 -12.57 2.40
C LYS A 154 -14.98 -12.51 3.00
N ILE A 155 -14.75 -11.53 3.86
CA ILE A 155 -13.51 -11.45 4.65
C ILE A 155 -13.69 -12.32 5.89
N ILE A 156 -12.79 -13.29 6.03
CA ILE A 156 -12.80 -14.24 7.15
C ILE A 156 -11.83 -13.78 8.23
#